data_e802b0291c7686cb085815d0436702ce
#
_entry.id   e802b0291c7686cb085815d0436702ce
#
_cell.length_a   1.000
_cell.length_b   1.000
_cell.length_c   1.000
_cell.angle_alpha   90.00
_cell.angle_beta   90.00
_cell.angle_gamma   90.00
#
_symmetry.space_group_name_H-M   'P 1'
#
loop_
_entity.id
_entity.type
_entity.pdbx_description
1 polymer ?
#
loop_
_entity_poly.entity_id
_entity_poly.type
_entity_poly.pdbx_seq_one_letter_code
_entity_poly.pdbx_strand_id
1 'polypeptide(L)'
;SISLDKKVEKILQEFTGKHMVGISWRSLSPDYHLERSKKLEDMCQSLNQDKDILINLQPSVLDGELSQLEKLGFKVINFCDCKKDIDTVFQLITICSKVITVANSVAHFAGSLGKRTILWLPEYPTWRWGQDMVASDLYPSIELKRS
;
A
#
# COMPACT_ATOMS: atom_id res chain seq x y z
N SER A 1 -20.04 -6.86 1.82
CA SER A 1 -18.77 -7.52 2.13
C SER A 1 -18.16 -8.14 0.89
N ILE A 2 -16.85 -8.23 0.86
CA ILE A 2 -16.10 -8.74 -0.28
C ILE A 2 -15.84 -10.22 -0.07
N SER A 3 -16.24 -11.02 -1.06
CA SER A 3 -15.94 -12.45 -1.05
C SER A 3 -14.49 -12.68 -1.47
N LEU A 4 -13.81 -13.60 -0.80
CA LEU A 4 -12.42 -13.91 -1.09
C LEU A 4 -12.32 -15.15 -1.98
N ASP A 5 -11.48 -15.07 -3.00
CA ASP A 5 -11.12 -16.23 -3.80
C ASP A 5 -10.27 -17.19 -2.96
N LYS A 6 -10.31 -18.46 -3.30
CA LYS A 6 -9.53 -19.48 -2.60
C LYS A 6 -8.03 -19.19 -2.62
N LYS A 7 -7.53 -18.58 -3.70
CA LYS A 7 -6.11 -18.24 -3.82
C LYS A 7 -5.72 -17.15 -2.83
N VAL A 8 -6.62 -16.19 -2.58
CA VAL A 8 -6.37 -15.13 -1.61
C VAL A 8 -6.46 -15.69 -0.19
N GLU A 9 -7.43 -16.57 0.07
CA GLU A 9 -7.56 -17.24 1.36
C GLU A 9 -6.30 -18.05 1.72
N LYS A 10 -5.65 -18.64 0.73
CA LYS A 10 -4.40 -19.38 0.95
C LYS A 10 -3.29 -18.52 1.54
N ILE A 11 -3.25 -17.25 1.13
CA ILE A 11 -2.25 -16.31 1.66
C ILE A 11 -2.45 -16.16 3.17
N LEU A 12 -3.69 -16.00 3.61
CA LEU A 12 -3.99 -15.89 5.03
C LEU A 12 -3.58 -17.15 5.81
N GLN A 13 -3.82 -18.31 5.23
CA GLN A 13 -3.49 -19.58 5.87
C GLN A 13 -1.98 -19.80 5.96
N GLU A 14 -1.26 -19.46 4.88
CA GLU A 14 0.18 -19.64 4.78
C GLU A 14 0.94 -18.78 5.80
N PHE A 15 0.45 -17.58 6.06
CA PHE A 15 1.13 -16.61 6.92
C PHE A 15 0.36 -16.37 8.23
N THR A 16 -0.27 -17.40 8.77
CA THR A 16 -0.97 -17.31 10.05
C THR A 16 -0.04 -16.78 11.14
N GLY A 17 -0.51 -15.79 11.90
CA GLY A 17 0.31 -15.16 12.93
C GLY A 17 1.13 -13.98 12.45
N LYS A 18 1.15 -13.72 11.15
CA LYS A 18 1.81 -12.55 10.58
C LYS A 18 0.78 -11.49 10.23
N HIS A 19 1.24 -10.25 10.13
CA HIS A 19 0.40 -9.13 9.69
C HIS A 19 0.62 -8.89 8.21
N MET A 20 -0.46 -8.80 7.46
CA MET A 20 -0.40 -8.46 6.04
C MET A 20 -0.47 -6.94 5.91
N VAL A 21 0.51 -6.36 5.25
CA VAL A 21 0.56 -4.91 5.03
C VAL A 21 0.59 -4.66 3.53
N GLY A 22 -0.45 -4.03 3.01
CA GLY A 22 -0.48 -3.63 1.60
C GLY A 22 0.41 -2.42 1.39
N ILE A 23 1.14 -2.38 0.29
CA ILE A 23 2.05 -1.28 0.00
C ILE A 23 1.95 -0.84 -1.45
N SER A 24 1.92 0.49 -1.65
CA SER A 24 1.95 1.12 -2.96
C SER A 24 2.76 2.41 -2.80
N TRP A 25 3.83 2.53 -3.57
CA TRP A 25 4.86 3.54 -3.29
C TRP A 25 5.02 4.60 -4.38
N ARG A 26 4.35 4.46 -5.50
CA ARG A 26 4.56 5.37 -6.62
C ARG A 26 3.25 5.85 -7.21
N SER A 27 3.17 7.15 -7.41
CA SER A 27 2.08 7.76 -8.15
C SER A 27 2.37 7.65 -9.64
N LEU A 28 1.33 7.71 -10.46
CA LEU A 28 1.48 7.79 -11.91
C LEU A 28 2.01 9.15 -12.37
N SER A 29 2.05 10.14 -11.47
CA SER A 29 2.57 11.46 -11.78
C SER A 29 4.09 11.42 -11.94
N PRO A 30 4.65 11.99 -13.03
CA PRO A 30 6.09 11.97 -13.24
C PRO A 30 6.89 12.70 -12.15
N ASP A 31 6.26 13.63 -11.44
CA ASP A 31 6.95 14.43 -10.44
C ASP A 31 7.37 13.64 -9.20
N TYR A 32 6.90 12.40 -9.06
CA TYR A 32 7.16 11.60 -7.88
C TYR A 32 8.19 10.49 -8.10
N HIS A 33 8.95 10.57 -9.19
CA HIS A 33 9.93 9.53 -9.51
C HIS A 33 11.26 9.68 -8.77
N LEU A 34 11.53 10.85 -8.22
CA LEU A 34 12.79 11.14 -7.56
C LEU A 34 12.79 10.53 -6.15
N GLU A 35 13.93 9.95 -5.76
CA GLU A 35 14.17 9.44 -4.41
C GLU A 35 13.32 8.23 -4.00
N ARG A 36 12.99 7.36 -4.94
CA ARG A 36 12.17 6.17 -4.65
C ARG A 36 12.74 5.27 -3.56
N SER A 37 14.03 5.01 -3.58
CA SER A 37 14.67 4.11 -2.62
C SER A 37 14.55 4.63 -1.21
N LYS A 38 14.81 5.90 -1.01
CA LYS A 38 14.69 6.54 0.30
C LYS A 38 13.25 6.52 0.78
N LYS A 39 12.33 6.77 -0.14
CA LYS A 39 10.92 6.81 0.19
C LYS A 39 10.39 5.44 0.65
N LEU A 40 10.81 4.37 -0.02
CA LEU A 40 10.42 3.02 0.39
C LEU A 40 10.94 2.68 1.78
N GLU A 41 12.18 3.02 2.06
CA GLU A 41 12.79 2.81 3.37
C GLU A 41 12.01 3.56 4.46
N ASP A 42 11.69 4.83 4.19
CA ASP A 42 10.92 5.64 5.13
C ASP A 42 9.52 5.08 5.37
N MET A 43 8.86 4.63 4.31
CA MET A 43 7.52 4.06 4.40
C MET A 43 7.49 2.79 5.24
N CYS A 44 8.57 2.04 5.25
CA CYS A 44 8.66 0.77 5.98
C CYS A 44 9.26 0.90 7.37
N GLN A 45 9.61 2.10 7.82
CA GLN A 45 10.28 2.29 9.12
C GLN A 45 9.50 1.75 10.31
N SER A 46 8.18 1.85 10.26
CA SER A 46 7.33 1.40 11.37
C SER A 46 7.04 -0.09 11.34
N LEU A 47 7.54 -0.80 10.34
CA LEU A 47 7.24 -2.21 10.13
C LEU A 47 8.32 -3.10 10.71
N ASN A 48 7.94 -4.32 11.06
CA ASN A 48 8.84 -5.33 11.63
C ASN A 48 9.03 -6.45 10.58
N GLN A 49 10.29 -6.70 10.19
CA GLN A 49 10.60 -7.68 9.16
C GLN A 49 10.14 -9.10 9.52
N ASP A 50 10.09 -9.43 10.81
CA ASP A 50 9.72 -10.77 11.26
C ASP A 50 8.21 -10.97 11.35
N LYS A 51 7.46 -9.91 11.57
CA LYS A 51 6.01 -9.99 11.83
C LYS A 51 5.16 -9.50 10.68
N ASP A 52 5.69 -8.62 9.83
CA ASP A 52 4.94 -7.99 8.76
C ASP A 52 5.31 -8.56 7.42
N ILE A 53 4.30 -8.95 6.65
CA ILE A 53 4.44 -9.42 5.27
C ILE A 53 3.91 -8.32 4.36
N LEU A 54 4.68 -7.93 3.36
CA LEU A 54 4.25 -6.91 2.42
C LEU A 54 3.48 -7.54 1.27
N ILE A 55 2.33 -6.97 0.96
CA ILE A 55 1.54 -7.36 -0.20
C ILE A 55 1.61 -6.22 -1.21
N ASN A 56 2.11 -6.51 -2.41
CA ASN A 56 2.21 -5.53 -3.46
C ASN A 56 0.83 -5.09 -3.94
N LEU A 57 0.56 -3.80 -3.86
CA LEU A 57 -0.65 -3.18 -4.40
C LEU A 57 -0.32 -2.14 -5.47
N GLN A 58 0.97 -2.00 -5.81
CA GLN A 58 1.39 -1.00 -6.79
C GLN A 58 0.83 -1.34 -8.17
N PRO A 59 0.05 -0.42 -8.79
CA PRO A 59 -0.59 -0.71 -10.07
C PRO A 59 0.37 -1.05 -11.21
N SER A 60 1.53 -0.42 -11.23
CA SER A 60 2.56 -0.72 -12.23
C SER A 60 3.89 -0.85 -11.53
N VAL A 61 4.49 -2.02 -11.59
CA VAL A 61 5.77 -2.28 -10.94
C VAL A 61 6.88 -2.20 -11.97
N LEU A 62 7.90 -1.41 -11.68
CA LEU A 62 9.08 -1.32 -12.54
C LEU A 62 10.12 -2.33 -12.08
N ASP A 63 11.03 -2.68 -13.00
CA ASP A 63 12.10 -3.63 -12.71
C ASP A 63 12.90 -3.19 -11.49
N GLY A 64 13.13 -4.11 -10.58
CA GLY A 64 13.93 -3.86 -9.39
C GLY A 64 13.19 -3.25 -8.20
N GLU A 65 11.96 -2.76 -8.37
CA GLU A 65 11.23 -2.15 -7.27
C GLU A 65 10.91 -3.16 -6.16
N LEU A 66 10.44 -4.33 -6.53
CA LEU A 66 10.14 -5.38 -5.53
C LEU A 66 11.42 -5.85 -4.83
N SER A 67 12.52 -5.94 -5.57
CA SER A 67 13.81 -6.31 -4.98
C SER A 67 14.27 -5.33 -3.91
N GLN A 68 13.98 -4.05 -4.08
CA GLN A 68 14.33 -3.05 -3.08
C GLN A 68 13.62 -3.31 -1.76
N LEU A 69 12.35 -3.69 -1.83
CA LEU A 69 11.59 -4.06 -0.61
C LEU A 69 12.16 -5.32 0.04
N GLU A 70 12.53 -6.30 -0.77
CA GLU A 70 13.15 -7.52 -0.26
C GLU A 70 14.50 -7.25 0.39
N LYS A 71 15.27 -6.31 -0.16
CA LYS A 71 16.55 -5.91 0.42
C LYS A 71 16.40 -5.24 1.78
N LEU A 72 15.24 -4.65 2.05
CA LEU A 72 14.95 -4.10 3.37
C LEU A 72 14.60 -5.19 4.39
N GLY A 73 14.58 -6.45 3.97
CA GLY A 73 14.38 -7.59 4.85
C GLY A 73 12.95 -8.11 4.93
N PHE A 74 12.06 -7.62 4.07
CA PHE A 74 10.66 -8.02 4.09
C PHE A 74 10.36 -9.14 3.11
N LYS A 75 9.46 -10.02 3.51
CA LYS A 75 8.81 -10.95 2.58
C LYS A 75 7.78 -10.14 1.77
N VAL A 76 7.86 -10.22 0.45
CA VAL A 76 6.96 -9.48 -0.44
C VAL A 76 6.15 -10.46 -1.27
N ILE A 77 4.84 -10.29 -1.26
CA ILE A 77 3.94 -11.10 -2.07
C ILE A 77 3.46 -10.23 -3.24
N ASN A 78 3.78 -10.66 -4.46
CA ASN A 78 3.28 -10.05 -5.69
C ASN A 78 2.28 -11.01 -6.30
N PHE A 79 1.01 -10.86 -5.94
CA PHE A 79 -0.03 -11.85 -6.22
C PHE A 79 -0.68 -11.69 -7.59
N CYS A 80 -0.91 -10.44 -8.02
CA CYS A 80 -1.64 -10.18 -9.26
C CYS A 80 -1.14 -8.92 -9.94
N ASP A 81 -1.59 -8.72 -11.18
CA ASP A 81 -1.38 -7.44 -11.89
C ASP A 81 -2.37 -6.42 -11.32
N CYS A 82 -1.91 -5.61 -10.40
CA CYS A 82 -2.76 -4.66 -9.67
C CYS A 82 -3.34 -3.56 -10.55
N LYS A 83 -2.81 -3.37 -11.75
CA LYS A 83 -3.36 -2.41 -12.70
C LYS A 83 -4.60 -2.96 -13.40
N LYS A 84 -4.62 -4.26 -13.68
CA LYS A 84 -5.68 -4.89 -14.45
C LYS A 84 -6.71 -5.61 -13.60
N ASP A 85 -6.26 -6.24 -12.52
CA ASP A 85 -7.12 -7.09 -11.69
C ASP A 85 -7.57 -6.35 -10.43
N ILE A 86 -8.45 -5.38 -10.62
CA ILE A 86 -8.94 -4.52 -9.54
C ILE A 86 -9.73 -5.33 -8.49
N ASP A 87 -10.48 -6.32 -8.93
CA ASP A 87 -11.25 -7.15 -8.01
C ASP A 87 -10.33 -7.86 -7.00
N THR A 88 -9.24 -8.43 -7.49
CA THR A 88 -8.26 -9.07 -6.60
C THR A 88 -7.58 -8.06 -5.70
N VAL A 89 -7.31 -6.83 -6.19
CA VAL A 89 -6.74 -5.77 -5.36
C VAL A 89 -7.65 -5.47 -4.17
N PHE A 90 -8.96 -5.37 -4.39
CA PHE A 90 -9.91 -5.17 -3.29
C PHE A 90 -9.87 -6.32 -2.29
N GLN A 91 -9.78 -7.55 -2.77
CA GLN A 91 -9.65 -8.71 -1.89
C GLN A 91 -8.36 -8.66 -1.06
N LEU A 92 -7.25 -8.32 -1.70
CA LEU A 92 -5.96 -8.20 -1.01
C LEU A 92 -6.00 -7.12 0.07
N ILE A 93 -6.61 -5.98 -0.23
CA ILE A 93 -6.78 -4.92 0.76
C ILE A 93 -7.60 -5.43 1.95
N THR A 94 -8.64 -6.21 1.67
CA THR A 94 -9.51 -6.74 2.72
C THR A 94 -8.74 -7.62 3.71
N ILE A 95 -7.78 -8.41 3.25
CA ILE A 95 -7.00 -9.29 4.13
C ILE A 95 -5.85 -8.58 4.83
N CYS A 96 -5.51 -7.36 4.41
CA CYS A 96 -4.45 -6.59 5.05
C CYS A 96 -4.90 -6.05 6.40
N SER A 97 -3.97 -5.98 7.35
CA SER A 97 -4.23 -5.29 8.62
C SER A 97 -4.17 -3.77 8.44
N LYS A 98 -3.36 -3.31 7.50
CA LYS A 98 -3.27 -1.90 7.12
C LYS A 98 -2.66 -1.77 5.73
N VAL A 99 -2.79 -0.58 5.16
CA VAL A 99 -2.20 -0.24 3.86
C VAL A 99 -1.32 0.98 4.02
N ILE A 100 -0.14 0.93 3.42
CA ILE A 100 0.77 2.08 3.37
C ILE A 100 0.89 2.46 1.90
N THR A 101 0.52 3.67 1.55
CA THR A 101 0.46 4.08 0.15
C THR A 101 0.77 5.55 -0.04
N VAL A 102 1.07 5.92 -1.27
CA VAL A 102 1.13 7.31 -1.70
C VAL A 102 -0.23 7.68 -2.30
N ALA A 103 -0.40 8.94 -2.68
CA ALA A 103 -1.65 9.43 -3.28
C ALA A 103 -1.85 8.82 -4.67
N ASN A 104 -2.59 7.73 -4.73
CA ASN A 104 -2.95 7.05 -5.98
C ASN A 104 -4.29 6.32 -5.78
N SER A 105 -4.70 5.51 -6.75
CA SER A 105 -5.98 4.80 -6.69
C SER A 105 -6.08 3.86 -5.48
N VAL A 106 -4.97 3.29 -5.03
CA VAL A 106 -4.97 2.37 -3.89
C VAL A 106 -5.44 3.08 -2.62
N ALA A 107 -5.06 4.34 -2.43
CA ALA A 107 -5.50 5.12 -1.28
C ALA A 107 -7.03 5.23 -1.24
N HIS A 108 -7.64 5.48 -2.39
CA HIS A 108 -9.10 5.58 -2.50
C HIS A 108 -9.77 4.22 -2.27
N PHE A 109 -9.21 3.16 -2.82
CA PHE A 109 -9.75 1.81 -2.62
C PHE A 109 -9.71 1.43 -1.14
N ALA A 110 -8.57 1.63 -0.48
CA ALA A 110 -8.42 1.30 0.93
C ALA A 110 -9.35 2.15 1.80
N GLY A 111 -9.45 3.44 1.49
CA GLY A 111 -10.36 4.34 2.21
C GLY A 111 -11.81 3.93 2.07
N SER A 112 -12.24 3.57 0.86
CA SER A 112 -13.63 3.17 0.62
C SER A 112 -14.00 1.87 1.34
N LEU A 113 -13.01 1.01 1.59
CA LEU A 113 -13.21 -0.22 2.36
C LEU A 113 -13.08 -0.02 3.86
N GLY A 114 -12.80 1.19 4.32
CA GLY A 114 -12.61 1.47 5.74
C GLY A 114 -11.35 0.85 6.32
N LYS A 115 -10.38 0.51 5.47
CA LYS A 115 -9.14 -0.11 5.91
C LYS A 115 -8.21 0.96 6.49
N ARG A 116 -7.57 0.66 7.63
CA ARG A 116 -6.56 1.54 8.19
C ARG A 116 -5.47 1.78 7.15
N THR A 117 -5.24 3.04 6.82
CA THR A 117 -4.34 3.43 5.74
C THR A 117 -3.43 4.55 6.19
N ILE A 118 -2.15 4.41 5.91
CA ILE A 118 -1.18 5.47 6.12
C ILE A 118 -0.84 6.02 4.74
N LEU A 119 -1.23 7.26 4.50
CA LEU A 119 -1.05 7.93 3.23
C LEU A 119 0.16 8.86 3.30
N TRP A 120 1.19 8.53 2.55
CA TRP A 120 2.38 9.36 2.44
C TRP A 120 2.17 10.41 1.36
N LEU A 121 2.29 11.68 1.75
CA LEU A 121 2.17 12.79 0.84
C LEU A 121 3.56 13.36 0.56
N PRO A 122 3.76 13.90 -0.66
CA PRO A 122 5.01 14.60 -0.94
C PRO A 122 5.11 15.87 -0.10
N GLU A 123 6.29 16.40 0.02
CA GLU A 123 6.52 17.68 0.69
C GLU A 123 5.62 18.77 0.12
N TYR A 124 5.39 18.72 -1.20
CA TYR A 124 4.41 19.58 -1.86
C TYR A 124 3.10 18.83 -1.94
N PRO A 125 2.06 19.20 -1.19
CA PRO A 125 0.80 18.48 -1.24
C PRO A 125 0.18 18.57 -2.63
N THR A 126 -0.34 17.46 -3.13
CA THR A 126 -1.15 17.51 -4.32
C THR A 126 -2.44 18.21 -3.93
N TRP A 127 -2.94 19.03 -4.79
CA TRP A 127 -4.11 19.79 -4.47
C TRP A 127 -5.37 18.93 -4.34
N ARG A 128 -5.32 17.68 -4.82
CA ARG A 128 -6.39 16.72 -4.62
C ARG A 128 -6.64 16.44 -3.14
N TRP A 129 -5.57 16.44 -2.33
CA TRP A 129 -5.66 16.22 -0.90
C TRP A 129 -5.58 17.52 -0.10
N GLY A 130 -5.15 18.62 -0.72
CA GLY A 130 -5.11 19.94 -0.14
C GLY A 130 -4.22 20.08 1.09
N GLN A 131 -3.86 21.31 1.43
CA GLN A 131 -3.09 21.55 2.65
C GLN A 131 -3.97 21.43 3.89
N ASP A 132 -5.21 21.87 3.76
CA ASP A 132 -6.15 21.92 4.87
C ASP A 132 -7.05 20.66 4.92
N MET A 133 -6.97 19.85 3.89
CA MET A 133 -7.79 18.65 3.82
C MET A 133 -7.10 17.53 4.57
N VAL A 134 -7.72 17.07 5.64
CA VAL A 134 -7.28 15.89 6.33
C VAL A 134 -7.98 14.70 5.70
N ALA A 135 -7.26 13.61 5.52
CA ALA A 135 -7.84 12.42 4.94
C ALA A 135 -9.06 11.95 5.72
N SER A 136 -9.10 12.21 7.01
CA SER A 136 -10.23 11.89 7.86
C SER A 136 -11.53 12.59 7.43
N ASP A 137 -11.45 13.66 6.67
CA ASP A 137 -12.64 14.33 6.13
C ASP A 137 -13.28 13.55 5.00
N LEU A 138 -12.46 12.79 4.24
CA LEU A 138 -12.94 11.93 3.16
C LEU A 138 -13.07 10.48 3.61
N TYR A 139 -12.04 9.97 4.27
CA TYR A 139 -11.97 8.58 4.71
C TYR A 139 -11.39 8.54 6.12
N PRO A 140 -12.23 8.33 7.14
CA PRO A 140 -11.75 8.34 8.53
C PRO A 140 -10.64 7.34 8.83
N SER A 141 -10.53 6.27 8.04
CA SER A 141 -9.51 5.24 8.22
C SER A 141 -8.11 5.63 7.73
N ILE A 142 -7.99 6.80 7.08
CA ILE A 142 -6.72 7.22 6.49
C ILE A 142 -6.01 8.23 7.39
N GLU A 143 -4.74 7.93 7.68
CA GLU A 143 -3.84 8.83 8.39
C GLU A 143 -2.88 9.45 7.39
N LEU A 144 -2.68 10.75 7.45
CA LEU A 144 -1.75 11.44 6.56
C LEU A 144 -0.35 11.49 7.16
N LYS A 145 0.66 11.24 6.33
CA LYS A 145 2.05 11.45 6.69
C LYS A 145 2.71 12.28 5.60
N ARG A 146 3.52 13.24 6.02
CA ARG A 146 4.30 14.06 5.08
C ARG A 146 5.77 13.71 5.20
N SER A 147 6.39 13.61 4.06
CA SER A 147 7.83 13.32 4.00
C SER A 147 8.65 14.56 4.25
#